data_ac941f9b2090904ea331c094bf725b49
#
_entry.id   ac941f9b2090904ea331c094bf725b49
#
_cell.length_a   1.000
_cell.length_b   1.000
_cell.length_c   1.000
_cell.angle_alpha   90.00
_cell.angle_beta   90.00
_cell.angle_gamma   90.00
#
_symmetry.space_group_name_H-M   'P 1'
#
loop_
_entity.id
_entity.type
_entity.pdbx_description
1 polymer ?
#
loop_
_entity_poly.entity_id
_entity_poly.type
_entity_poly.pdbx_seq_one_letter_code
_entity_poly.pdbx_strand_id
1 'polypeptide(L)'
;AMRCVLWGIGLTGITLNFWNLQHLLPMVGSILLVLGFRTLRQENGCLRSCWRLSIALAVLRGGYAVVMGTVLSRLVPWLEAAIAWTLSILFWLVCLGLWWGMREIGRKAGQEKPSAKAAGALVLWYGVLILTGLLGQTLQGLAVWLLLALYIIILRQLTRLTRALDNCGYAVEAAPVRLDGRWLAGGYLVLV
;
A
#
# COMPACT_ATOMS: atom_id res chain seq x y z
N ALA A 1 -3.37 -14.33 0.95
CA ALA A 1 -2.72 -13.23 1.69
C ALA A 1 -2.12 -12.21 0.72
N MET A 2 -1.18 -12.60 -0.12
CA MET A 2 -0.46 -11.69 -1.04
C MET A 2 -1.39 -10.96 -2.02
N ARG A 3 -2.45 -11.62 -2.51
CA ARG A 3 -3.47 -10.95 -3.35
C ARG A 3 -4.12 -9.76 -2.65
N CYS A 4 -4.41 -9.86 -1.36
CA CYS A 4 -4.95 -8.74 -0.58
C CYS A 4 -3.97 -7.57 -0.51
N VAL A 5 -2.66 -7.85 -0.33
CA VAL A 5 -1.61 -6.82 -0.35
C VAL A 5 -1.57 -6.11 -1.70
N LEU A 6 -1.60 -6.87 -2.80
CA LEU A 6 -1.57 -6.31 -4.15
C LEU A 6 -2.79 -5.45 -4.47
N TRP A 7 -3.99 -5.92 -4.12
CA TRP A 7 -5.21 -5.13 -4.24
C TRP A 7 -5.16 -3.89 -3.35
N GLY A 8 -4.64 -4.02 -2.13
CA GLY A 8 -4.43 -2.91 -1.21
C GLY A 8 -3.53 -1.84 -1.80
N ILE A 9 -2.38 -2.23 -2.38
CA ILE A 9 -1.48 -1.32 -3.08
C ILE A 9 -2.21 -0.68 -4.27
N GLY A 10 -2.87 -1.50 -5.10
CA GLY A 10 -3.59 -1.04 -6.28
C GLY A 10 -4.62 0.04 -5.96
N LEU A 11 -5.50 -0.22 -5.01
CA LEU A 11 -6.54 0.72 -4.60
C LEU A 11 -5.98 1.97 -3.89
N THR A 12 -4.86 1.83 -3.20
CA THR A 12 -4.20 2.98 -2.55
C THR A 12 -3.53 3.92 -3.54
N GLY A 13 -3.00 3.38 -4.64
CA GLY A 13 -2.28 4.16 -5.65
C GLY A 13 -3.17 4.78 -6.73
N ILE A 14 -4.41 4.33 -6.86
CA ILE A 14 -5.37 4.89 -7.83
C ILE A 14 -6.26 5.90 -7.11
N THR A 15 -6.01 7.17 -7.34
CA THR A 15 -6.88 8.26 -6.88
C THR A 15 -7.82 8.64 -8.01
N LEU A 16 -9.08 8.23 -7.91
CA LEU A 16 -10.12 8.67 -8.83
C LEU A 16 -10.85 9.87 -8.22
N ASN A 17 -10.73 11.02 -8.85
CA ASN A 17 -11.34 12.27 -8.39
C ASN A 17 -12.83 12.35 -8.78
N PHE A 18 -13.60 11.32 -8.40
CA PHE A 18 -15.00 11.18 -8.74
C PHE A 18 -15.80 10.78 -7.48
N TRP A 19 -16.81 11.57 -7.09
CA TRP A 19 -17.74 11.30 -5.98
C TRP A 19 -17.07 10.79 -4.68
N ASN A 20 -16.10 11.53 -4.13
CA ASN A 20 -15.36 11.12 -2.91
C ASN A 20 -14.61 9.77 -2.97
N LEU A 21 -14.57 9.11 -4.13
CA LEU A 21 -13.81 7.87 -4.35
C LEU A 21 -12.31 8.07 -4.06
N GLN A 22 -11.81 9.30 -4.20
CA GLN A 22 -10.45 9.68 -3.84
C GLN A 22 -10.10 9.39 -2.37
N HIS A 23 -11.08 9.37 -1.47
CA HIS A 23 -10.88 9.05 -0.06
C HIS A 23 -11.23 7.59 0.24
N LEU A 24 -12.33 7.08 -0.31
CA LEU A 24 -12.82 5.72 -0.04
C LEU A 24 -11.88 4.63 -0.58
N LEU A 25 -11.37 4.76 -1.82
CA LEU A 25 -10.49 3.75 -2.41
C LEU A 25 -9.20 3.55 -1.62
N PRO A 26 -8.45 4.63 -1.23
CA PRO A 26 -7.28 4.46 -0.38
C PRO A 26 -7.58 3.92 1.01
N MET A 27 -8.79 4.16 1.56
CA MET A 27 -9.20 3.60 2.84
C MET A 27 -9.41 2.10 2.76
N VAL A 28 -10.19 1.62 1.78
CA VAL A 28 -10.36 0.20 1.50
C VAL A 28 -9.00 -0.44 1.21
N GLY A 29 -8.14 0.23 0.43
CA GLY A 29 -6.78 -0.21 0.15
C GLY A 29 -5.95 -0.40 1.42
N SER A 30 -6.00 0.53 2.37
CA SER A 30 -5.26 0.41 3.63
C SER A 30 -5.74 -0.76 4.52
N ILE A 31 -7.04 -1.04 4.54
CA ILE A 31 -7.60 -2.22 5.24
C ILE A 31 -7.07 -3.51 4.61
N LEU A 32 -7.09 -3.60 3.28
CA LEU A 32 -6.58 -4.76 2.56
C LEU A 32 -5.08 -4.97 2.81
N LEU A 33 -4.30 -3.89 2.95
CA LEU A 33 -2.89 -3.97 3.35
C LEU A 33 -2.75 -4.54 4.77
N VAL A 34 -3.52 -4.05 5.74
CA VAL A 34 -3.50 -4.57 7.11
C VAL A 34 -3.84 -6.04 7.14
N LEU A 35 -4.92 -6.46 6.44
CA LEU A 35 -5.35 -7.86 6.39
C LEU A 35 -4.31 -8.75 5.68
N GLY A 36 -3.74 -8.27 4.57
CA GLY A 36 -2.73 -9.01 3.82
C GLY A 36 -1.43 -9.19 4.60
N PHE A 37 -0.89 -8.13 5.20
CA PHE A 37 0.34 -8.21 6.01
C PHE A 37 0.12 -8.91 7.35
N ARG A 38 -1.10 -8.93 7.89
CA ARG A 38 -1.44 -9.68 9.11
C ARG A 38 -1.14 -11.16 8.96
N THR A 39 -1.45 -11.74 7.81
CA THR A 39 -1.17 -13.15 7.54
C THR A 39 0.31 -13.41 7.24
N LEU A 40 1.02 -12.44 6.67
CA LEU A 40 2.43 -12.54 6.28
C LEU A 40 3.42 -12.17 7.39
N ARG A 41 2.95 -11.66 8.53
CA ARG A 41 3.80 -11.08 9.60
C ARG A 41 4.78 -12.07 10.24
N GLN A 42 4.55 -13.37 10.11
CA GLN A 42 5.41 -14.40 10.71
C GLN A 42 6.57 -14.81 9.82
N GLU A 43 6.49 -14.55 8.50
CA GLU A 43 7.49 -14.96 7.53
C GLU A 43 8.86 -14.28 7.75
N ASN A 44 8.85 -12.97 7.99
CA ASN A 44 10.08 -12.24 8.32
C ASN A 44 9.82 -10.93 9.07
N GLY A 45 10.88 -10.36 9.67
CA GLY A 45 10.83 -9.12 10.44
C GLY A 45 10.38 -7.92 9.60
N CYS A 46 10.76 -7.86 8.31
CA CYS A 46 10.36 -6.78 7.41
C CYS A 46 8.85 -6.77 7.17
N LEU A 47 8.23 -7.93 6.94
CA LEU A 47 6.78 -8.04 6.75
C LEU A 47 6.00 -7.76 8.04
N ARG A 48 6.58 -8.07 9.20
CA ARG A 48 6.03 -7.66 10.50
C ARG A 48 6.03 -6.14 10.66
N SER A 49 7.08 -5.47 10.25
CA SER A 49 7.16 -4.01 10.24
C SER A 49 6.16 -3.40 9.25
N CYS A 50 6.00 -3.98 8.06
CA CYS A 50 4.98 -3.58 7.10
C CYS A 50 3.57 -3.69 7.67
N TRP A 51 3.28 -4.73 8.45
CA TRP A 51 1.98 -4.87 9.13
C TRP A 51 1.74 -3.73 10.11
N ARG A 52 2.74 -3.37 10.96
CA ARG A 52 2.62 -2.24 11.90
C ARG A 52 2.45 -0.91 11.18
N LEU A 53 3.22 -0.67 10.11
CA LEU A 53 3.10 0.53 9.28
C LEU A 53 1.74 0.60 8.58
N SER A 54 1.18 -0.54 8.13
CA SER A 54 -0.14 -0.58 7.51
C SER A 54 -1.25 -0.24 8.50
N ILE A 55 -1.12 -0.63 9.77
CA ILE A 55 -2.06 -0.22 10.84
C ILE A 55 -1.97 1.29 11.04
N ALA A 56 -0.76 1.84 11.19
CA ALA A 56 -0.56 3.28 11.34
C ALA A 56 -1.14 4.06 10.15
N LEU A 57 -0.92 3.55 8.93
CA LEU A 57 -1.48 4.12 7.70
C LEU A 57 -3.00 4.11 7.70
N ALA A 58 -3.64 3.01 8.12
CA ALA A 58 -5.10 2.89 8.18
C ALA A 58 -5.70 3.85 9.23
N VAL A 59 -5.11 3.91 10.41
CA VAL A 59 -5.55 4.82 11.49
C VAL A 59 -5.41 6.28 11.07
N LEU A 60 -4.26 6.64 10.47
CA LEU A 60 -4.02 8.02 10.04
C LEU A 60 -4.96 8.42 8.89
N ARG A 61 -5.29 7.51 7.98
CA ARG A 61 -6.28 7.76 6.91
C ARG A 61 -7.68 7.93 7.45
N GLY A 62 -8.09 7.08 8.41
CA GLY A 62 -9.38 7.24 9.09
C GLY A 62 -9.46 8.58 9.80
N GLY A 63 -8.42 8.96 10.56
CA GLY A 63 -8.31 10.27 11.18
C GLY A 63 -8.36 11.43 10.18
N TYR A 64 -7.68 11.30 9.04
CA TYR A 64 -7.72 12.28 7.97
C TYR A 64 -9.12 12.47 7.39
N ALA A 65 -9.86 11.37 7.15
CA ALA A 65 -11.23 11.45 6.65
C ALA A 65 -12.17 12.16 7.64
N VAL A 66 -12.01 11.88 8.95
CA VAL A 66 -12.76 12.60 10.00
C VAL A 66 -12.42 14.09 10.01
N VAL A 67 -11.13 14.45 9.92
CA VAL A 67 -10.69 15.86 9.88
C VAL A 67 -11.26 16.57 8.65
N MET A 68 -11.26 15.92 7.49
CA MET A 68 -11.84 16.50 6.25
C MET A 68 -13.35 16.67 6.31
N GLY A 69 -14.07 15.80 7.03
CA GLY A 69 -15.51 15.92 7.27
C GLY A 69 -15.89 16.99 8.31
N THR A 70 -14.91 17.58 8.99
CA THR A 70 -15.15 18.58 10.05
C THR A 70 -14.70 19.99 9.65
N VAL A 71 -15.11 20.98 10.43
CA VAL A 71 -14.71 22.39 10.26
C VAL A 71 -13.20 22.61 10.48
N LEU A 72 -12.51 21.63 11.09
CA LEU A 72 -11.06 21.72 11.38
C LEU A 72 -10.23 21.91 10.11
N SER A 73 -10.62 21.31 8.99
CA SER A 73 -9.91 21.46 7.70
C SER A 73 -9.84 22.92 7.24
N ARG A 74 -10.84 23.74 7.57
CA ARG A 74 -10.88 25.17 7.23
C ARG A 74 -10.06 26.02 8.19
N LEU A 75 -9.91 25.59 9.44
CA LEU A 75 -9.19 26.34 10.48
C LEU A 75 -7.69 26.17 10.40
N VAL A 76 -7.22 25.01 9.89
CA VAL A 76 -5.79 24.67 9.91
C VAL A 76 -5.36 24.05 8.56
N PRO A 77 -5.23 24.87 7.49
CA PRO A 77 -4.93 24.34 6.14
C PRO A 77 -3.56 23.65 6.03
N TRP A 78 -2.57 24.03 6.82
CA TRP A 78 -1.26 23.35 6.84
C TRP A 78 -1.34 21.91 7.37
N LEU A 79 -2.34 21.60 8.21
CA LEU A 79 -2.52 20.25 8.76
C LEU A 79 -2.87 19.25 7.66
N GLU A 80 -3.67 19.66 6.68
CA GLU A 80 -4.01 18.84 5.51
C GLU A 80 -2.76 18.43 4.75
N ALA A 81 -1.91 19.39 4.40
CA ALA A 81 -0.67 19.12 3.70
C ALA A 81 0.27 18.22 4.52
N ALA A 82 0.40 18.48 5.82
CA ALA A 82 1.24 17.67 6.71
C ALA A 82 0.78 16.22 6.79
N ILE A 83 -0.53 15.98 6.91
CA ILE A 83 -1.09 14.62 6.94
C ILE A 83 -0.91 13.94 5.58
N ALA A 84 -1.17 14.63 4.47
CA ALA A 84 -1.00 14.09 3.13
C ALA A 84 0.46 13.65 2.87
N TRP A 85 1.44 14.45 3.26
CA TRP A 85 2.85 14.10 3.17
C TRP A 85 3.21 12.91 4.07
N THR A 86 2.71 12.89 5.29
CA THR A 86 2.95 11.78 6.24
C THR A 86 2.37 10.47 5.70
N LEU A 87 1.16 10.49 5.13
CA LEU A 87 0.52 9.35 4.49
C LEU A 87 1.34 8.83 3.30
N SER A 88 1.86 9.73 2.47
CA SER A 88 2.68 9.40 1.31
C SER A 88 3.99 8.73 1.72
N ILE A 89 4.68 9.28 2.72
CA ILE A 89 5.92 8.72 3.26
C ILE A 89 5.68 7.34 3.91
N LEU A 90 4.63 7.20 4.73
CA LEU A 90 4.28 5.93 5.36
C LEU A 90 3.99 4.86 4.31
N PHE A 91 3.25 5.20 3.26
CA PHE A 91 2.95 4.27 2.19
C PHE A 91 4.21 3.86 1.41
N TRP A 92 5.11 4.79 1.15
CA TRP A 92 6.40 4.50 0.54
C TRP A 92 7.24 3.55 1.39
N LEU A 93 7.28 3.75 2.72
CA LEU A 93 7.94 2.84 3.66
C LEU A 93 7.33 1.43 3.63
N VAL A 94 6.01 1.31 3.48
CA VAL A 94 5.34 0.00 3.29
C VAL A 94 5.81 -0.66 2.01
N CYS A 95 5.93 0.08 0.90
CA CYS A 95 6.45 -0.44 -0.37
C CYS A 95 7.92 -0.89 -0.26
N LEU A 96 8.77 -0.10 0.44
CA LEU A 96 10.15 -0.46 0.75
C LEU A 96 10.24 -1.77 1.56
N GLY A 97 9.47 -1.87 2.62
CA GLY A 97 9.43 -3.07 3.45
C GLY A 97 8.93 -4.30 2.69
N LEU A 98 7.95 -4.12 1.79
CA LEU A 98 7.50 -5.18 0.88
C LEU A 98 8.63 -5.62 -0.06
N TRP A 99 9.35 -4.69 -0.67
CA TRP A 99 10.48 -5.01 -1.54
C TRP A 99 11.56 -5.83 -0.82
N TRP A 100 11.94 -5.40 0.37
CA TRP A 100 12.93 -6.12 1.17
C TRP A 100 12.41 -7.48 1.63
N GLY A 101 11.15 -7.55 2.07
CA GLY A 101 10.50 -8.79 2.47
C GLY A 101 10.42 -9.80 1.33
N MET A 102 10.06 -9.35 0.12
CA MET A 102 10.01 -10.19 -1.07
C MET A 102 11.41 -10.67 -1.52
N ARG A 103 12.43 -9.82 -1.39
CA ARG A 103 13.82 -10.19 -1.68
C ARG A 103 14.32 -11.28 -0.73
N GLU A 104 13.95 -11.20 0.54
CA GLU A 104 14.31 -12.20 1.55
C GLU A 104 13.61 -13.54 1.31
N ILE A 105 12.31 -13.50 0.98
CA ILE A 105 11.54 -14.70 0.61
C ILE A 105 12.14 -15.37 -0.62
N GLY A 106 12.46 -14.59 -1.66
CA GLY A 106 13.09 -15.13 -2.86
C GLY A 106 14.43 -15.81 -2.57
N ARG A 107 15.24 -15.25 -1.65
CA ARG A 107 16.49 -15.86 -1.22
C ARG A 107 16.28 -17.17 -0.47
N LYS A 108 15.26 -17.24 0.41
CA LYS A 108 14.87 -18.46 1.12
C LYS A 108 14.33 -19.55 0.18
N ALA A 109 13.66 -19.14 -0.89
CA ALA A 109 13.13 -20.07 -1.92
C ALA A 109 14.19 -20.58 -2.91
N GLY A 110 15.47 -20.27 -2.71
CA GLY A 110 16.58 -20.74 -3.56
C GLY A 110 16.62 -20.13 -4.97
N GLN A 111 15.85 -19.08 -5.22
CA GLN A 111 15.91 -18.36 -6.49
C GLN A 111 17.06 -17.34 -6.44
N GLU A 112 18.13 -17.59 -7.19
CA GLU A 112 19.31 -16.70 -7.26
C GLU A 112 19.01 -15.28 -7.74
N LYS A 113 17.95 -15.10 -8.52
CA LYS A 113 17.50 -13.78 -9.01
C LYS A 113 15.99 -13.63 -8.75
N PRO A 114 15.61 -13.31 -7.53
CA PRO A 114 14.21 -13.06 -7.26
C PRO A 114 13.74 -11.87 -8.09
N SER A 115 12.58 -12.01 -8.64
CA SER A 115 11.81 -10.97 -9.29
C SER A 115 11.39 -9.80 -8.35
N ALA A 116 12.17 -9.54 -7.30
CA ALA A 116 12.11 -8.34 -6.49
C ALA A 116 12.22 -7.04 -7.32
N LYS A 117 12.61 -7.17 -8.60
CA LYS A 117 12.63 -6.05 -9.57
C LYS A 117 11.28 -5.33 -9.67
N ALA A 118 10.16 -6.07 -9.66
CA ALA A 118 8.84 -5.46 -9.75
C ALA A 118 8.49 -4.66 -8.49
N ALA A 119 8.82 -5.18 -7.31
CA ALA A 119 8.63 -4.47 -6.05
C ALA A 119 9.59 -3.27 -5.93
N GLY A 120 10.83 -3.40 -6.43
CA GLY A 120 11.78 -2.29 -6.51
C GLY A 120 11.31 -1.19 -7.48
N ALA A 121 10.73 -1.56 -8.62
CA ALA A 121 10.12 -0.63 -9.56
C ALA A 121 8.94 0.15 -8.92
N LEU A 122 8.16 -0.50 -8.05
CA LEU A 122 7.09 0.15 -7.29
C LEU A 122 7.65 1.21 -6.33
N VAL A 123 8.73 0.88 -5.62
CA VAL A 123 9.42 1.82 -4.71
C VAL A 123 9.95 3.03 -5.46
N LEU A 124 10.59 2.82 -6.61
CA LEU A 124 11.09 3.91 -7.45
C LEU A 124 9.95 4.77 -7.98
N TRP A 125 8.87 4.15 -8.43
CA TRP A 125 7.70 4.85 -8.95
C TRP A 125 7.09 5.79 -7.90
N TYR A 126 6.88 5.32 -6.67
CA TYR A 126 6.40 6.17 -5.57
C TYR A 126 7.44 7.20 -5.13
N GLY A 127 8.72 6.88 -5.17
CA GLY A 127 9.80 7.82 -4.90
C GLY A 127 9.80 8.99 -5.89
N VAL A 128 9.59 8.71 -7.17
CA VAL A 128 9.45 9.75 -8.22
C VAL A 128 8.21 10.60 -7.98
N LEU A 129 7.06 10.01 -7.62
CA LEU A 129 5.85 10.78 -7.31
C LEU A 129 6.05 11.72 -6.11
N ILE A 130 6.70 11.28 -5.05
CA ILE A 130 7.02 12.12 -3.90
C ILE A 130 7.96 13.25 -4.32
N LEU A 131 8.99 12.95 -5.09
CA LEU A 131 9.96 13.95 -5.56
C LEU A 131 9.30 15.01 -6.46
N THR A 132 8.45 14.59 -7.39
CA THR A 132 7.71 15.55 -8.26
C THR A 132 6.77 16.44 -7.45
N GLY A 133 6.11 15.89 -6.41
CA GLY A 133 5.30 16.68 -5.49
C GLY A 133 6.13 17.71 -4.71
N LEU A 134 7.31 17.33 -4.22
CA LEU A 134 8.23 18.23 -3.52
C LEU A 134 8.75 19.35 -4.41
N LEU A 135 8.99 19.08 -5.69
CA LEU A 135 9.44 20.07 -6.67
C LEU A 135 8.31 21.00 -7.16
N GLY A 136 7.09 20.83 -6.63
CA GLY A 136 5.93 21.64 -7.02
C GLY A 136 5.52 21.46 -8.50
N GLN A 137 6.01 20.41 -9.16
CA GLN A 137 5.67 20.13 -10.55
C GLN A 137 4.33 19.41 -10.61
N THR A 138 3.37 20.00 -11.32
CA THR A 138 2.11 19.34 -11.64
C THR A 138 2.31 18.44 -12.85
N LEU A 139 2.14 17.16 -12.66
CA LEU A 139 2.13 16.18 -13.75
C LEU A 139 0.87 16.40 -14.59
N GLN A 140 1.01 16.95 -15.79
CA GLN A 140 -0.11 17.24 -16.68
C GLN A 140 -0.08 16.37 -17.95
N GLY A 141 -1.26 16.07 -18.47
CA GLY A 141 -1.45 15.45 -19.78
C GLY A 141 -0.87 14.04 -19.93
N LEU A 142 -0.06 13.83 -20.96
CA LEU A 142 0.50 12.51 -21.32
C LEU A 142 1.33 11.85 -20.20
N ALA A 143 1.98 12.64 -19.34
CA ALA A 143 2.79 12.11 -18.24
C ALA A 143 1.94 11.31 -17.22
N VAL A 144 0.73 11.75 -16.95
CA VAL A 144 -0.21 11.04 -16.04
C VAL A 144 -0.59 9.68 -16.63
N TRP A 145 -0.90 9.61 -17.92
CA TRP A 145 -1.24 8.36 -18.60
C TRP A 145 -0.08 7.38 -18.68
N LEU A 146 1.13 7.89 -18.95
CA LEU A 146 2.36 7.08 -18.93
C LEU A 146 2.63 6.49 -17.54
N LEU A 147 2.50 7.30 -16.49
CA LEU A 147 2.67 6.84 -15.11
C LEU A 147 1.62 5.82 -14.73
N LEU A 148 0.37 6.01 -15.13
CA LEU A 148 -0.70 5.04 -14.89
C LEU A 148 -0.44 3.71 -15.62
N ALA A 149 -0.02 3.76 -16.88
CA ALA A 149 0.33 2.57 -17.64
C ALA A 149 1.50 1.81 -17.00
N LEU A 150 2.56 2.53 -16.60
CA LEU A 150 3.70 1.95 -15.90
C LEU A 150 3.27 1.29 -14.58
N TYR A 151 2.40 1.94 -13.82
CA TYR A 151 1.86 1.40 -12.57
C TYR A 151 1.10 0.09 -12.80
N ILE A 152 0.24 0.03 -13.81
CA ILE A 152 -0.50 -1.20 -14.18
C ILE A 152 0.49 -2.32 -14.57
N ILE A 153 1.55 -2.01 -15.31
CA ILE A 153 2.58 -2.97 -15.69
C ILE A 153 3.28 -3.53 -14.44
N ILE A 154 3.66 -2.66 -13.51
CA ILE A 154 4.30 -3.05 -12.24
C ILE A 154 3.38 -3.98 -11.44
N LEU A 155 2.11 -3.63 -11.29
CA LEU A 155 1.13 -4.47 -10.58
C LEU A 155 0.94 -5.84 -11.25
N ARG A 156 0.90 -5.89 -12.59
CA ARG A 156 0.84 -7.17 -13.34
C ARG A 156 2.08 -8.02 -13.12
N GLN A 157 3.27 -7.42 -13.15
CA GLN A 157 4.51 -8.16 -12.88
C GLN A 157 4.56 -8.69 -11.45
N LEU A 158 4.09 -7.91 -10.48
CA LEU A 158 4.01 -8.31 -9.08
C LEU A 158 3.00 -9.46 -8.88
N THR A 159 1.88 -9.43 -9.61
CA THR A 159 0.89 -10.53 -9.61
C THR A 159 1.45 -11.81 -10.23
N ARG A 160 2.24 -11.71 -11.30
CA ARG A 160 2.93 -12.87 -11.90
C ARG A 160 3.93 -13.49 -10.93
N LEU A 161 4.66 -12.65 -10.19
CA LEU A 161 5.59 -13.10 -9.17
C LEU A 161 4.91 -13.89 -8.07
N THR A 162 3.77 -13.41 -7.56
CA THR A 162 3.03 -14.12 -6.52
C THR A 162 2.53 -15.49 -7.00
N ARG A 163 2.08 -15.59 -8.25
CA ARG A 163 1.70 -16.88 -8.86
C ARG A 163 2.90 -17.80 -9.02
N ALA A 164 4.06 -17.27 -9.40
CA ALA A 164 5.28 -18.08 -9.53
C ALA A 164 5.72 -18.64 -8.16
N LEU A 165 5.62 -17.86 -7.09
CA LEU A 165 5.90 -18.33 -5.73
C LEU A 165 4.89 -19.38 -5.25
N ASP A 166 3.60 -19.18 -5.53
CA ASP A 166 2.55 -20.18 -5.25
C ASP A 166 2.83 -21.50 -5.99
N ASN A 167 3.30 -21.44 -7.24
CA ASN A 167 3.60 -22.61 -8.06
C ASN A 167 4.88 -23.34 -7.60
N CYS A 168 5.84 -22.64 -6.98
CA CYS A 168 7.04 -23.27 -6.40
C CYS A 168 6.75 -24.03 -5.10
N GLY A 169 5.50 -24.13 -4.67
CA GLY A 169 5.11 -24.86 -3.45
C GLY A 169 5.55 -24.18 -2.15
N TYR A 170 5.93 -22.89 -2.21
CA TYR A 170 6.25 -22.13 -1.01
C TYR A 170 4.97 -21.87 -0.20
N ALA A 171 4.75 -22.71 0.83
CA ALA A 171 3.64 -22.52 1.74
C ALA A 171 3.95 -21.39 2.72
N VAL A 172 3.23 -20.28 2.59
CA VAL A 172 3.29 -19.17 3.56
C VAL A 172 2.70 -19.65 4.87
N GLU A 173 3.48 -19.62 5.95
CA GLU A 173 3.00 -19.89 7.29
C GLU A 173 1.98 -18.81 7.70
N ALA A 174 0.69 -19.15 7.61
CA ALA A 174 -0.37 -18.21 7.95
C ALA A 174 -0.40 -17.98 9.47
N ALA A 175 -0.25 -16.74 9.91
CA ALA A 175 -0.34 -16.42 11.33
C ALA A 175 -1.75 -16.74 11.87
N PRO A 176 -1.88 -17.36 13.06
CA PRO A 176 -3.17 -17.63 13.66
C PRO A 176 -3.95 -16.33 13.89
N VAL A 177 -5.15 -16.29 13.33
CA VAL A 177 -6.00 -15.10 13.33
C VAL A 177 -7.12 -15.29 14.35
N ARG A 178 -7.08 -14.56 15.47
CA ARG A 178 -8.11 -14.60 16.52
C ARG A 178 -9.38 -13.81 16.19
N LEU A 179 -9.27 -12.80 15.34
CA LEU A 179 -10.40 -11.95 14.91
C LEU A 179 -10.65 -12.14 13.42
N ASP A 180 -11.90 -12.38 13.04
CA ASP A 180 -12.27 -12.47 11.63
C ASP A 180 -12.05 -11.10 10.93
N GLY A 181 -11.46 -11.13 9.74
CA GLY A 181 -11.16 -9.92 8.96
C GLY A 181 -12.42 -9.12 8.58
N ARG A 182 -13.58 -9.77 8.55
CA ARG A 182 -14.88 -9.14 8.26
C ARG A 182 -15.27 -8.14 9.36
N TRP A 183 -15.05 -8.48 10.63
CA TRP A 183 -15.32 -7.58 11.75
C TRP A 183 -14.38 -6.38 11.78
N LEU A 184 -13.12 -6.56 11.42
CA LEU A 184 -12.16 -5.47 11.32
C LEU A 184 -12.52 -4.50 10.18
N ALA A 185 -12.85 -5.03 9.01
CA ALA A 185 -13.25 -4.22 7.87
C ALA A 185 -14.59 -3.52 8.10
N GLY A 186 -15.59 -4.23 8.65
CA GLY A 186 -16.89 -3.67 8.98
C GLY A 186 -16.81 -2.57 10.04
N GLY A 187 -16.08 -2.81 11.14
CA GLY A 187 -15.87 -1.83 12.20
C GLY A 187 -15.17 -0.54 11.71
N TYR A 188 -14.18 -0.68 10.84
CA TYR A 188 -13.51 0.48 10.26
C TYR A 188 -14.42 1.29 9.32
N LEU A 189 -15.22 0.61 8.47
CA LEU A 189 -16.15 1.28 7.56
C LEU A 189 -17.31 1.98 8.29
N VAL A 190 -17.69 1.51 9.47
CA VAL A 190 -18.73 2.14 10.31
C VAL A 190 -18.18 3.36 11.05
N LEU A 191 -16.89 3.36 11.42
CA LEU A 191 -16.24 4.46 12.15
C LEU A 191 -15.85 5.65 11.26
N VAL A 192 -15.90 5.49 9.95
CA VAL A 192 -15.52 6.48 8.95
C VAL A 192 -16.70 6.91 8.11
#